data_2ad608dc54a3e04634141233f93bed5f
#
_entry.id   2ad608dc54a3e04634141233f93bed5f
#
_cell.length_a   1.000
_cell.length_b   1.000
_cell.length_c   1.000
_cell.angle_alpha   90.00
_cell.angle_beta   90.00
_cell.angle_gamma   90.00
#
_symmetry.space_group_name_H-M   'P 1'
#
loop_
_entity.id
_entity.type
_entity.pdbx_description
1 polymer ?
#
loop_
_entity_poly.entity_id
_entity_poly.type
_entity_poly.pdbx_seq_one_letter_code
_entity_poly.pdbx_strand_id
1 'polypeptide(L)'
;MEDKIKKLQERMPQEVDAFLTADEKTVLYLTGFDMTDGALFVMRDEAFLFVDFRYIEAAREEARGCSVVMPEKNFFENINALIAERGIKTVGFEEDKFTVSSFEAYKRRIPTVDFVKMGSVITEMAKIKSIEEMELIEHAEHIGDMALADTLPLIKPEMTEIDVALELEYHMRKHGASKTSFDTICVSGTASSRPHGVPRNVKLERGFLTMDFGCIYKGYSSDMTR
;
A
#
# COMPACT_ATOMS: atom_id res chain seq x y z
N MET A 1 -6.47 -16.47 -6.39
CA MET A 1 -5.95 -15.08 -6.47
C MET A 1 -5.31 -14.90 -7.84
N GLU A 2 -5.69 -13.86 -8.59
CA GLU A 2 -5.09 -13.55 -9.90
C GLU A 2 -3.59 -13.32 -9.74
N ASP A 3 -2.77 -13.93 -10.63
CA ASP A 3 -1.31 -13.72 -10.64
C ASP A 3 -1.01 -12.34 -11.27
N LYS A 4 -0.88 -11.33 -10.41
CA LYS A 4 -0.66 -9.94 -10.83
C LYS A 4 0.74 -9.73 -11.43
N ILE A 5 1.71 -10.54 -11.04
CA ILE A 5 3.04 -10.50 -11.65
C ILE A 5 2.95 -10.97 -13.10
N LYS A 6 2.25 -12.07 -13.35
CA LYS A 6 2.03 -12.55 -14.73
C LYS A 6 1.27 -11.52 -15.56
N LYS A 7 0.25 -10.88 -14.99
CA LYS A 7 -0.48 -9.79 -15.65
C LYS A 7 0.39 -8.59 -15.97
N LEU A 8 1.35 -8.24 -15.09
CA LEU A 8 2.36 -7.22 -15.37
C LEU A 8 3.27 -7.66 -16.51
N GLN A 9 3.80 -8.88 -16.49
CA GLN A 9 4.66 -9.45 -17.54
C GLN A 9 4.00 -9.38 -18.93
N GLU A 10 2.69 -9.68 -19.00
CA GLU A 10 1.92 -9.60 -20.25
C GLU A 10 1.70 -8.14 -20.74
N ARG A 11 1.72 -7.18 -19.83
CA ARG A 11 1.50 -5.75 -20.10
C ARG A 11 2.77 -4.92 -20.26
N MET A 12 3.94 -5.49 -19.94
CA MET A 12 5.21 -4.81 -20.19
C MET A 12 5.36 -4.52 -21.69
N PRO A 13 5.71 -3.28 -22.08
CA PRO A 13 6.03 -2.94 -23.47
C PRO A 13 7.12 -3.85 -24.05
N GLN A 14 7.06 -4.15 -25.34
CA GLN A 14 7.99 -5.11 -25.96
C GLN A 14 9.47 -4.71 -25.81
N GLU A 15 9.74 -3.41 -25.77
CA GLU A 15 11.07 -2.83 -25.58
C GLU A 15 11.59 -2.89 -24.13
N VAL A 16 10.77 -3.32 -23.15
CA VAL A 16 11.15 -3.41 -21.75
C VAL A 16 11.45 -4.87 -21.39
N ASP A 17 12.67 -5.16 -20.98
CA ASP A 17 13.11 -6.50 -20.63
C ASP A 17 12.71 -6.91 -19.21
N ALA A 18 12.76 -5.96 -18.26
CA ALA A 18 12.40 -6.19 -16.86
C ALA A 18 11.76 -4.94 -16.24
N PHE A 19 11.09 -5.11 -15.11
CA PHE A 19 10.52 -4.05 -14.31
C PHE A 19 11.11 -4.09 -12.90
N LEU A 20 11.42 -2.92 -12.33
CA LEU A 20 11.99 -2.76 -11.00
C LEU A 20 11.16 -1.78 -10.18
N THR A 21 10.74 -2.20 -9.01
CA THR A 21 10.11 -1.31 -8.04
C THR A 21 10.60 -1.58 -6.63
N ALA A 22 10.65 -0.55 -5.79
CA ALA A 22 10.83 -0.61 -4.35
C ALA A 22 9.69 0.15 -3.63
N ASP A 23 8.62 0.49 -4.34
CA ASP A 23 7.43 1.09 -3.74
C ASP A 23 6.63 0.05 -2.96
N GLU A 24 6.43 0.29 -1.66
CA GLU A 24 5.75 -0.62 -0.75
C GLU A 24 4.36 -1.02 -1.26
N LYS A 25 3.59 -0.06 -1.77
CA LYS A 25 2.23 -0.29 -2.25
C LYS A 25 2.21 -1.13 -3.54
N THR A 26 3.16 -0.88 -4.44
CA THR A 26 3.29 -1.64 -5.67
C THR A 26 3.73 -3.08 -5.39
N VAL A 27 4.69 -3.27 -4.48
CA VAL A 27 5.10 -4.62 -4.06
C VAL A 27 3.94 -5.36 -3.40
N LEU A 28 3.23 -4.73 -2.45
CA LEU A 28 2.04 -5.32 -1.84
C LEU A 28 0.98 -5.67 -2.88
N TYR A 29 0.70 -4.77 -3.82
CA TYR A 29 -0.26 -5.01 -4.90
C TYR A 29 0.11 -6.21 -5.76
N LEU A 30 1.38 -6.33 -6.16
CA LEU A 30 1.85 -7.39 -7.07
C LEU A 30 2.04 -8.73 -6.38
N THR A 31 2.53 -8.75 -5.13
CA THR A 31 2.95 -9.97 -4.44
C THR A 31 2.03 -10.38 -3.29
N GLY A 32 1.19 -9.48 -2.78
CA GLY A 32 0.40 -9.67 -1.55
C GLY A 32 1.22 -9.53 -0.27
N PHE A 33 2.51 -9.20 -0.35
CA PHE A 33 3.40 -9.08 0.81
C PHE A 33 3.71 -7.62 1.15
N ASP A 34 3.48 -7.26 2.42
CA ASP A 34 3.74 -5.91 2.95
C ASP A 34 5.19 -5.81 3.46
N MET A 35 5.94 -4.85 2.93
CA MET A 35 7.32 -4.59 3.33
C MET A 35 7.63 -3.10 3.27
N THR A 36 8.63 -2.64 4.04
CA THR A 36 9.14 -1.26 3.98
C THR A 36 10.52 -1.14 3.35
N ASP A 37 11.28 -2.24 3.29
CA ASP A 37 12.62 -2.29 2.72
C ASP A 37 12.79 -3.51 1.83
N GLY A 38 13.19 -3.29 0.59
CA GLY A 38 13.44 -4.34 -0.39
C GLY A 38 13.24 -3.85 -1.82
N ALA A 39 13.19 -4.78 -2.75
CA ALA A 39 12.89 -4.49 -4.15
C ALA A 39 12.26 -5.71 -4.84
N LEU A 40 11.33 -5.46 -5.72
CA LEU A 40 10.77 -6.46 -6.62
C LEU A 40 11.35 -6.23 -8.02
N PHE A 41 11.97 -7.26 -8.58
CA PHE A 41 12.50 -7.29 -9.94
C PHE A 41 11.74 -8.33 -10.75
N VAL A 42 10.99 -7.88 -11.75
CA VAL A 42 10.13 -8.72 -12.59
C VAL A 42 10.70 -8.77 -13.99
N MET A 43 11.11 -9.95 -14.43
CA MET A 43 11.51 -10.25 -15.81
C MET A 43 10.33 -10.83 -16.59
N ARG A 44 10.52 -11.12 -17.87
CA ARG A 44 9.45 -11.65 -18.74
C ARG A 44 8.88 -12.99 -18.30
N ASP A 45 9.69 -13.82 -17.66
CA ASP A 45 9.41 -15.21 -17.29
C ASP A 45 9.56 -15.50 -15.80
N GLU A 46 10.25 -14.65 -15.06
CA GLU A 46 10.56 -14.83 -13.64
C GLU A 46 10.42 -13.51 -12.88
N ALA A 47 10.25 -13.61 -11.55
CA ALA A 47 10.26 -12.45 -10.67
C ALA A 47 10.99 -12.78 -9.35
N PHE A 48 11.69 -11.80 -8.81
CA PHE A 48 12.46 -11.91 -7.58
C PHE A 48 12.09 -10.80 -6.62
N LEU A 49 11.68 -11.17 -5.40
CA LEU A 49 11.48 -10.26 -4.29
C LEU A 49 12.72 -10.31 -3.38
N PHE A 50 13.46 -9.23 -3.35
CA PHE A 50 14.64 -9.07 -2.49
C PHE A 50 14.22 -8.41 -1.17
N VAL A 51 14.43 -9.11 -0.07
CA VAL A 51 14.14 -8.64 1.28
C VAL A 51 15.28 -8.97 2.23
N ASP A 52 15.42 -8.22 3.31
CA ASP A 52 16.43 -8.51 4.32
C ASP A 52 15.96 -9.55 5.35
N PHE A 53 16.82 -9.81 6.35
CA PHE A 53 16.58 -10.81 7.40
C PHE A 53 15.31 -10.56 8.23
N ARG A 54 14.81 -9.33 8.29
CA ARG A 54 13.60 -8.97 9.03
C ARG A 54 12.33 -9.53 8.39
N TYR A 55 12.35 -9.70 7.07
CA TYR A 55 11.19 -10.04 6.25
C TYR A 55 11.25 -11.44 5.64
N ILE A 56 12.42 -12.09 5.58
CA ILE A 56 12.64 -13.31 4.77
C ILE A 56 11.69 -14.47 5.12
N GLU A 57 11.40 -14.69 6.40
CA GLU A 57 10.50 -15.78 6.83
C GLU A 57 9.06 -15.49 6.38
N ALA A 58 8.51 -14.34 6.73
CA ALA A 58 7.16 -13.94 6.35
C ALA A 58 7.00 -13.83 4.82
N ALA A 59 7.98 -13.26 4.12
CA ALA A 59 7.92 -13.14 2.67
C ALA A 59 7.88 -14.52 1.97
N ARG A 60 8.60 -15.53 2.47
CA ARG A 60 8.53 -16.90 1.93
C ARG A 60 7.18 -17.56 2.10
N GLU A 61 6.44 -17.20 3.15
CA GLU A 61 5.11 -17.74 3.44
C GLU A 61 4.02 -16.99 2.67
N GLU A 62 4.13 -15.68 2.55
CA GLU A 62 3.05 -14.80 2.11
C GLU A 62 3.19 -14.32 0.66
N ALA A 63 4.42 -14.01 0.20
CA ALA A 63 4.62 -13.47 -1.16
C ALA A 63 4.23 -14.49 -2.25
N ARG A 64 3.57 -14.00 -3.29
CA ARG A 64 3.07 -14.80 -4.41
C ARG A 64 3.67 -14.33 -5.74
N GLY A 65 3.80 -15.26 -6.68
CA GLY A 65 4.23 -14.97 -8.05
C GLY A 65 5.72 -14.69 -8.22
N CYS A 66 6.53 -14.75 -7.15
CA CYS A 66 7.97 -14.44 -7.18
C CYS A 66 8.80 -15.37 -6.30
N SER A 67 10.07 -15.48 -6.61
CA SER A 67 11.08 -16.12 -5.76
C SER A 67 11.60 -15.12 -4.72
N VAL A 68 11.58 -15.51 -3.45
CA VAL A 68 12.05 -14.64 -2.36
C VAL A 68 13.52 -14.88 -2.08
N VAL A 69 14.31 -13.82 -2.15
CA VAL A 69 15.77 -13.85 -2.01
C VAL A 69 16.23 -12.92 -0.90
N MET A 70 17.09 -13.41 0.00
CA MET A 70 17.81 -12.57 0.94
C MET A 70 19.20 -12.26 0.37
N PRO A 71 19.49 -11.01 -0.03
CA PRO A 71 20.79 -10.64 -0.55
C PRO A 71 21.87 -10.76 0.54
N GLU A 72 23.08 -11.19 0.18
CA GLU A 72 24.21 -11.23 1.13
C GLU A 72 24.65 -9.84 1.57
N LYS A 73 24.64 -8.84 0.69
CA LYS A 73 25.01 -7.46 0.96
C LYS A 73 23.89 -6.50 0.64
N ASN A 74 23.48 -6.42 -0.64
CA ASN A 74 22.39 -5.57 -1.11
C ASN A 74 21.81 -6.14 -2.40
N PHE A 75 20.55 -5.85 -2.66
CA PHE A 75 19.83 -6.38 -3.82
C PHE A 75 20.37 -5.90 -5.18
N PHE A 76 21.11 -4.79 -5.24
CA PHE A 76 21.68 -4.31 -6.51
C PHE A 76 22.72 -5.26 -7.09
N GLU A 77 23.50 -5.95 -6.24
CA GLU A 77 24.45 -6.96 -6.71
C GLU A 77 23.72 -8.12 -7.38
N ASN A 78 22.64 -8.59 -6.79
CA ASN A 78 21.80 -9.65 -7.36
C ASN A 78 21.13 -9.21 -8.66
N ILE A 79 20.58 -8.00 -8.71
CA ILE A 79 19.97 -7.44 -9.92
C ILE A 79 20.99 -7.30 -11.04
N ASN A 80 22.19 -6.77 -10.76
CA ASN A 80 23.24 -6.65 -11.77
C ASN A 80 23.72 -8.03 -12.28
N ALA A 81 23.77 -9.05 -11.42
CA ALA A 81 24.08 -10.42 -11.84
C ALA A 81 23.00 -10.97 -12.79
N LEU A 82 21.72 -10.82 -12.47
CA LEU A 82 20.60 -11.21 -13.34
C LEU A 82 20.61 -10.44 -14.67
N ILE A 83 20.86 -9.14 -14.64
CA ILE A 83 21.00 -8.30 -15.84
C ILE A 83 22.09 -8.84 -16.77
N ALA A 84 23.27 -9.17 -16.22
CA ALA A 84 24.38 -9.70 -16.99
C ALA A 84 24.10 -11.11 -17.53
N GLU A 85 23.52 -11.99 -16.71
CA GLU A 85 23.18 -13.38 -17.06
C GLU A 85 22.14 -13.45 -18.17
N ARG A 86 21.08 -12.62 -18.06
CA ARG A 86 19.92 -12.65 -18.99
C ARG A 86 20.06 -11.66 -20.15
N GLY A 87 21.13 -10.85 -20.17
CA GLY A 87 21.37 -9.87 -21.23
C GLY A 87 20.34 -8.73 -21.27
N ILE A 88 19.80 -8.36 -20.11
CA ILE A 88 18.80 -7.29 -19.96
C ILE A 88 19.44 -5.96 -20.33
N LYS A 89 18.75 -5.18 -21.15
CA LYS A 89 19.20 -3.87 -21.61
C LYS A 89 18.29 -2.74 -21.14
N THR A 90 17.01 -3.04 -20.92
CA THR A 90 16.00 -2.05 -20.56
C THR A 90 15.25 -2.47 -19.30
N VAL A 91 15.14 -1.53 -18.35
CA VAL A 91 14.43 -1.75 -17.08
C VAL A 91 13.34 -0.68 -16.92
N GLY A 92 12.10 -1.14 -16.88
CA GLY A 92 10.93 -0.31 -16.56
C GLY A 92 10.90 0.08 -15.10
N PHE A 93 10.41 1.27 -14.79
CA PHE A 93 10.22 1.76 -13.43
C PHE A 93 9.04 2.72 -13.33
N GLU A 94 8.53 2.91 -12.11
CA GLU A 94 7.45 3.87 -11.82
C GLU A 94 8.05 5.26 -11.54
N GLU A 95 8.01 6.15 -12.51
CA GLU A 95 8.62 7.49 -12.41
C GLU A 95 7.99 8.39 -11.35
N ASP A 96 6.74 8.13 -10.96
CA ASP A 96 6.01 8.85 -9.92
C ASP A 96 6.35 8.35 -8.49
N LYS A 97 7.04 7.22 -8.35
CA LYS A 97 7.46 6.65 -7.06
C LYS A 97 8.91 6.99 -6.69
N PHE A 98 9.66 7.55 -7.61
CA PHE A 98 11.05 7.92 -7.36
C PHE A 98 11.20 9.42 -7.15
N THR A 99 11.97 9.79 -6.13
CA THR A 99 12.57 11.13 -6.08
C THR A 99 13.70 11.22 -7.11
N VAL A 100 14.03 12.43 -7.56
CA VAL A 100 15.18 12.62 -8.45
C VAL A 100 16.46 12.01 -7.87
N SER A 101 16.71 12.23 -6.57
CA SER A 101 17.88 11.70 -5.87
C SER A 101 17.90 10.17 -5.83
N SER A 102 16.78 9.52 -5.54
CA SER A 102 16.70 8.05 -5.52
C SER A 102 16.90 7.47 -6.92
N PHE A 103 16.28 8.08 -7.95
CA PHE A 103 16.46 7.64 -9.33
C PHE A 103 17.92 7.72 -9.80
N GLU A 104 18.60 8.83 -9.54
CA GLU A 104 20.02 8.97 -9.85
C GLU A 104 20.91 7.96 -9.07
N ALA A 105 20.51 7.60 -7.85
CA ALA A 105 21.20 6.54 -7.11
C ALA A 105 21.02 5.16 -7.78
N TYR A 106 19.82 4.84 -8.26
CA TYR A 106 19.56 3.60 -9.00
C TYR A 106 20.35 3.56 -10.30
N LYS A 107 20.37 4.62 -11.08
CA LYS A 107 21.21 4.72 -12.31
C LYS A 107 22.68 4.45 -12.04
N ARG A 108 23.23 5.01 -10.96
CA ARG A 108 24.63 4.74 -10.58
C ARG A 108 24.87 3.29 -10.17
N ARG A 109 23.88 2.65 -9.54
CA ARG A 109 24.01 1.27 -9.03
C ARG A 109 23.70 0.20 -10.06
N ILE A 110 22.93 0.55 -11.09
CA ILE A 110 22.59 -0.32 -12.23
C ILE A 110 22.98 0.42 -13.54
N PRO A 111 24.29 0.56 -13.83
CA PRO A 111 24.76 1.45 -14.89
C PRO A 111 24.66 0.85 -16.31
N THR A 112 24.30 -0.43 -16.44
CA THR A 112 24.38 -1.17 -17.71
C THR A 112 23.04 -1.24 -18.46
N VAL A 113 21.98 -0.60 -17.93
CA VAL A 113 20.65 -0.63 -18.53
C VAL A 113 20.12 0.79 -18.80
N ASP A 114 19.22 0.86 -19.75
CA ASP A 114 18.38 2.04 -19.98
C ASP A 114 17.10 1.93 -19.14
N PHE A 115 16.76 3.00 -18.42
CA PHE A 115 15.53 3.07 -17.62
C PHE A 115 14.37 3.61 -18.44
N VAL A 116 13.25 2.87 -18.48
CA VAL A 116 12.02 3.21 -19.22
C VAL A 116 10.87 3.49 -18.23
N LYS A 117 10.16 4.58 -18.43
CA LYS A 117 9.01 4.95 -17.60
C LYS A 117 7.83 4.01 -17.80
N MET A 118 7.27 3.50 -16.72
CA MET A 118 6.16 2.54 -16.72
C MET A 118 5.10 2.80 -15.64
N GLY A 119 5.11 3.94 -14.97
CA GLY A 119 4.20 4.21 -13.84
C GLY A 119 2.72 4.07 -14.16
N SER A 120 2.31 4.37 -15.39
CA SER A 120 0.93 4.20 -15.82
C SER A 120 0.46 2.72 -15.88
N VAL A 121 1.36 1.77 -16.10
CA VAL A 121 0.99 0.35 -16.25
C VAL A 121 0.40 -0.20 -14.98
N ILE A 122 1.06 0.02 -13.84
CA ILE A 122 0.56 -0.43 -12.52
C ILE A 122 -0.77 0.26 -12.18
N THR A 123 -0.84 1.56 -12.39
CA THR A 123 -2.07 2.34 -12.15
C THR A 123 -3.25 1.81 -12.96
N GLU A 124 -3.05 1.53 -14.26
CA GLU A 124 -4.11 0.97 -15.11
C GLU A 124 -4.49 -0.46 -14.70
N MET A 125 -3.54 -1.27 -14.24
CA MET A 125 -3.84 -2.59 -13.68
C MET A 125 -4.70 -2.50 -12.43
N ALA A 126 -4.41 -1.57 -11.52
CA ALA A 126 -5.10 -1.42 -10.25
C ALA A 126 -6.50 -0.78 -10.36
N LYS A 127 -6.83 -0.12 -11.48
CA LYS A 127 -8.16 0.48 -11.71
C LYS A 127 -9.28 -0.57 -11.74
N ILE A 128 -9.02 -1.73 -12.33
CA ILE A 128 -10.00 -2.81 -12.44
C ILE A 128 -9.72 -3.84 -11.36
N LYS A 129 -10.59 -3.88 -10.35
CA LYS A 129 -10.45 -4.78 -9.21
C LYS A 129 -10.91 -6.19 -9.56
N SER A 130 -10.19 -7.19 -9.06
CA SER A 130 -10.65 -8.59 -9.09
C SER A 130 -11.76 -8.80 -8.07
N ILE A 131 -12.41 -9.97 -8.13
CA ILE A 131 -13.44 -10.34 -7.15
C ILE A 131 -12.82 -10.39 -5.74
N GLU A 132 -11.66 -10.98 -5.59
CA GLU A 132 -10.97 -11.06 -4.30
C GLU A 132 -10.60 -9.67 -3.76
N GLU A 133 -10.20 -8.73 -4.63
CA GLU A 133 -9.94 -7.34 -4.22
C GLU A 133 -11.22 -6.64 -3.76
N MET A 134 -12.34 -6.88 -4.46
CA MET A 134 -13.64 -6.34 -4.06
C MET A 134 -14.08 -6.88 -2.69
N GLU A 135 -13.91 -8.18 -2.42
CA GLU A 135 -14.20 -8.79 -1.11
C GLU A 135 -13.35 -8.18 0.02
N LEU A 136 -12.08 -7.85 -0.24
CA LEU A 136 -11.21 -7.21 0.74
C LEU A 136 -11.62 -5.76 1.02
N ILE A 137 -12.04 -5.02 -0.01
CA ILE A 137 -12.58 -3.65 0.14
C ILE A 137 -13.89 -3.70 0.94
N GLU A 138 -14.82 -4.59 0.57
CA GLU A 138 -16.09 -4.77 1.28
C GLU A 138 -15.86 -5.13 2.77
N HIS A 139 -14.87 -5.98 3.04
CA HIS A 139 -14.53 -6.33 4.41
C HIS A 139 -13.97 -5.12 5.19
N ALA A 140 -13.14 -4.29 4.56
CA ALA A 140 -12.63 -3.06 5.18
C ALA A 140 -13.77 -2.07 5.50
N GLU A 141 -14.75 -1.91 4.59
CA GLU A 141 -15.96 -1.10 4.83
C GLU A 141 -16.79 -1.68 5.99
N HIS A 142 -16.99 -2.99 6.03
CA HIS A 142 -17.73 -3.65 7.12
C HIS A 142 -17.05 -3.45 8.50
N ILE A 143 -15.73 -3.45 8.57
CA ILE A 143 -15.00 -3.11 9.81
C ILE A 143 -15.36 -1.70 10.26
N GLY A 144 -15.41 -0.74 9.35
CA GLY A 144 -15.82 0.64 9.66
C GLY A 144 -17.25 0.72 10.18
N ASP A 145 -18.20 0.04 9.54
CA ASP A 145 -19.60 -0.02 10.00
C ASP A 145 -19.72 -0.62 11.40
N MET A 146 -19.01 -1.72 11.69
CA MET A 146 -18.99 -2.32 13.02
C MET A 146 -18.37 -1.38 14.07
N ALA A 147 -17.28 -0.71 13.72
CA ALA A 147 -16.61 0.25 14.61
C ALA A 147 -17.54 1.42 14.96
N LEU A 148 -18.26 1.95 13.98
CA LEU A 148 -19.27 2.98 14.20
C LEU A 148 -20.39 2.49 15.13
N ALA A 149 -20.94 1.30 14.85
CA ALA A 149 -22.02 0.72 15.65
C ALA A 149 -21.61 0.53 17.13
N ASP A 150 -20.36 0.13 17.39
CA ASP A 150 -19.81 -0.02 18.73
C ASP A 150 -19.53 1.35 19.39
N THR A 151 -19.15 2.37 18.63
CA THR A 151 -18.80 3.70 19.14
C THR A 151 -20.04 4.53 19.47
N LEU A 152 -21.07 4.51 18.63
CA LEU A 152 -22.26 5.36 18.81
C LEU A 152 -22.88 5.32 20.21
N PRO A 153 -23.10 4.15 20.87
CA PRO A 153 -23.67 4.10 22.22
C PRO A 153 -22.75 4.63 23.32
N LEU A 154 -21.46 4.82 23.04
CA LEU A 154 -20.48 5.32 23.98
C LEU A 154 -20.41 6.85 24.00
N ILE A 155 -20.88 7.52 22.94
CA ILE A 155 -20.79 8.98 22.79
C ILE A 155 -21.60 9.68 23.85
N LYS A 156 -20.93 10.57 24.60
CA LYS A 156 -21.52 11.40 25.66
C LYS A 156 -21.12 12.86 25.47
N PRO A 157 -21.96 13.82 25.93
CA PRO A 157 -21.65 15.24 25.79
C PRO A 157 -20.35 15.69 26.46
N GLU A 158 -19.88 14.94 27.47
CA GLU A 158 -18.65 15.23 28.20
C GLU A 158 -17.37 14.82 27.44
N MET A 159 -17.50 13.93 26.45
CA MET A 159 -16.38 13.50 25.61
C MET A 159 -15.85 14.64 24.75
N THR A 160 -14.58 14.58 24.45
CA THR A 160 -13.96 15.48 23.46
C THR A 160 -14.07 14.87 22.06
N GLU A 161 -13.83 15.68 21.03
CA GLU A 161 -13.74 15.19 19.65
C GLU A 161 -12.64 14.12 19.51
N ILE A 162 -11.51 14.30 20.23
CA ILE A 162 -10.42 13.32 20.29
C ILE A 162 -10.89 12.00 20.91
N ASP A 163 -11.68 12.05 22.00
CA ASP A 163 -12.17 10.82 22.66
C ASP A 163 -13.01 9.98 21.68
N VAL A 164 -13.88 10.61 20.89
CA VAL A 164 -14.70 9.90 19.90
C VAL A 164 -13.85 9.33 18.76
N ALA A 165 -12.86 10.09 18.26
CA ALA A 165 -11.93 9.61 17.24
C ALA A 165 -11.16 8.37 17.72
N LEU A 166 -10.65 8.39 18.96
CA LEU A 166 -9.95 7.27 19.58
C LEU A 166 -10.85 6.03 19.75
N GLU A 167 -12.12 6.19 20.12
CA GLU A 167 -13.06 5.06 20.19
C GLU A 167 -13.28 4.43 18.81
N LEU A 168 -13.45 5.23 17.76
CA LEU A 168 -13.56 4.73 16.39
C LEU A 168 -12.31 3.92 15.97
N GLU A 169 -11.12 4.48 16.19
CA GLU A 169 -9.86 3.83 15.85
C GLU A 169 -9.64 2.53 16.66
N TYR A 170 -9.97 2.56 17.95
CA TYR A 170 -9.90 1.37 18.81
C TYR A 170 -10.83 0.26 18.29
N HIS A 171 -12.08 0.59 17.96
CA HIS A 171 -13.03 -0.40 17.46
C HIS A 171 -12.67 -0.92 16.07
N MET A 172 -12.17 -0.07 15.17
CA MET A 172 -11.63 -0.55 13.87
C MET A 172 -10.51 -1.57 14.07
N ARG A 173 -9.57 -1.29 14.98
CA ARG A 173 -8.48 -2.23 15.33
C ARG A 173 -9.02 -3.51 15.96
N LYS A 174 -9.98 -3.43 16.85
CA LYS A 174 -10.61 -4.58 17.52
C LYS A 174 -11.33 -5.50 16.51
N HIS A 175 -11.87 -4.92 15.45
CA HIS A 175 -12.52 -5.67 14.36
C HIS A 175 -11.54 -6.16 13.27
N GLY A 176 -10.24 -5.98 13.44
CA GLY A 176 -9.22 -6.60 12.61
C GLY A 176 -8.52 -5.67 11.61
N ALA A 177 -8.75 -4.36 11.67
CA ALA A 177 -8.00 -3.41 10.88
C ALA A 177 -6.51 -3.43 11.23
N SER A 178 -5.65 -3.34 10.24
CA SER A 178 -4.20 -3.21 10.46
C SER A 178 -3.77 -1.81 10.88
N LYS A 179 -4.47 -0.78 10.41
CA LYS A 179 -4.32 0.64 10.78
C LYS A 179 -5.48 1.46 10.20
N THR A 180 -5.55 2.76 10.54
CA THR A 180 -6.42 3.71 9.84
C THR A 180 -5.93 3.93 8.39
N SER A 181 -6.84 4.21 7.46
CA SER A 181 -6.51 4.51 6.07
C SER A 181 -6.04 5.95 5.87
N PHE A 182 -6.51 6.84 6.75
CA PHE A 182 -6.13 8.25 6.85
C PHE A 182 -6.34 8.73 8.30
N ASP A 183 -5.94 9.96 8.59
CA ASP A 183 -6.16 10.55 9.92
C ASP A 183 -7.65 10.77 10.15
N THR A 184 -8.20 10.14 11.19
CA THR A 184 -9.61 10.20 11.52
C THR A 184 -10.08 11.64 11.77
N ILE A 185 -11.14 12.05 11.07
CA ILE A 185 -11.81 13.32 11.31
C ILE A 185 -12.98 13.08 12.27
N CYS A 186 -13.04 13.85 13.33
CA CYS A 186 -14.18 13.87 14.25
C CYS A 186 -14.35 15.29 14.77
N VAL A 187 -15.33 16.02 14.24
CA VAL A 187 -15.54 17.44 14.57
C VAL A 187 -17.01 17.74 14.83
N SER A 188 -17.27 18.59 15.83
CA SER A 188 -18.61 18.88 16.32
C SER A 188 -19.02 20.35 16.14
N GLY A 189 -20.33 20.61 16.19
CA GLY A 189 -20.92 21.94 16.13
C GLY A 189 -20.53 22.70 14.86
N THR A 190 -20.06 23.94 15.00
CA THR A 190 -19.67 24.78 13.86
C THR A 190 -18.44 24.27 13.10
N ALA A 191 -17.58 23.47 13.75
CA ALA A 191 -16.41 22.89 13.10
C ALA A 191 -16.76 21.78 12.10
N SER A 192 -17.95 21.18 12.18
CA SER A 192 -18.44 20.17 11.24
C SER A 192 -18.57 20.68 9.79
N SER A 193 -18.53 22.01 9.59
CA SER A 193 -18.49 22.61 8.27
C SER A 193 -17.10 22.55 7.58
N ARG A 194 -16.07 22.06 8.27
CA ARG A 194 -14.70 21.98 7.76
C ARG A 194 -14.43 20.59 7.21
N PRO A 195 -14.28 20.39 5.89
CA PRO A 195 -14.08 19.08 5.28
C PRO A 195 -12.84 18.32 5.79
N HIS A 196 -11.78 19.05 6.16
CA HIS A 196 -10.55 18.48 6.72
C HIS A 196 -10.33 18.95 8.17
N GLY A 197 -11.38 18.81 8.99
CA GLY A 197 -11.33 19.17 10.40
C GLY A 197 -10.46 18.18 11.20
N VAL A 198 -9.60 18.68 12.07
CA VAL A 198 -8.80 17.85 12.98
C VAL A 198 -9.53 17.74 14.31
N PRO A 199 -9.67 16.55 14.90
CA PRO A 199 -10.29 16.38 16.22
C PRO A 199 -9.60 17.23 17.28
N ARG A 200 -10.39 18.01 18.02
CA ARG A 200 -9.90 18.97 19.02
C ARG A 200 -10.10 18.42 20.44
N ASN A 201 -9.25 18.84 21.37
CA ASN A 201 -9.44 18.58 22.81
C ASN A 201 -10.48 19.55 23.40
N VAL A 202 -11.69 19.54 22.85
CA VAL A 202 -12.84 20.31 23.30
C VAL A 202 -14.03 19.37 23.44
N LYS A 203 -14.92 19.63 24.43
CA LYS A 203 -16.15 18.84 24.58
C LYS A 203 -17.01 18.95 23.33
N LEU A 204 -17.76 17.90 23.06
CA LEU A 204 -18.70 17.87 21.95
C LEU A 204 -19.66 19.04 21.99
N GLU A 205 -19.73 19.80 20.92
CA GLU A 205 -20.67 20.90 20.76
C GLU A 205 -22.03 20.36 20.28
N ARG A 206 -23.10 21.04 20.69
CA ARG A 206 -24.45 20.71 20.21
C ARG A 206 -24.57 21.01 18.72
N GLY A 207 -25.08 20.05 17.94
CA GLY A 207 -25.27 20.17 16.50
C GLY A 207 -24.86 18.90 15.79
N PHE A 208 -24.29 19.06 14.60
CA PHE A 208 -23.72 17.92 13.88
C PHE A 208 -22.41 17.46 14.54
N LEU A 209 -22.18 16.16 14.50
CA LEU A 209 -20.90 15.52 14.74
C LEU A 209 -20.53 14.81 13.46
N THR A 210 -19.59 15.36 12.71
CA THR A 210 -19.07 14.74 11.48
C THR A 210 -17.91 13.82 11.84
N MET A 211 -18.06 12.56 11.50
CA MET A 211 -17.05 11.54 11.66
C MET A 211 -16.68 11.04 10.27
N ASP A 212 -15.42 11.21 9.88
CA ASP A 212 -14.86 10.74 8.62
C ASP A 212 -13.66 9.85 8.96
N PHE A 213 -13.77 8.58 8.65
CA PHE A 213 -12.88 7.53 9.14
C PHE A 213 -12.83 6.37 8.15
N GLY A 214 -11.76 5.63 8.24
CA GLY A 214 -11.58 4.43 7.45
C GLY A 214 -10.41 3.61 7.95
N CYS A 215 -10.33 2.38 7.51
CA CYS A 215 -9.29 1.46 7.94
C CYS A 215 -8.64 0.72 6.77
N ILE A 216 -7.51 0.10 7.05
CA ILE A 216 -6.83 -0.81 6.13
C ILE A 216 -7.00 -2.25 6.63
N TYR A 217 -7.50 -3.11 5.74
CA TYR A 217 -7.58 -4.54 5.94
C TYR A 217 -6.85 -5.27 4.81
N LYS A 218 -5.81 -6.02 5.14
CA LYS A 218 -4.96 -6.75 4.17
C LYS A 218 -4.53 -5.91 2.97
N GLY A 219 -4.17 -4.63 3.23
CA GLY A 219 -3.69 -3.70 2.21
C GLY A 219 -4.79 -2.91 1.47
N TYR A 220 -6.07 -3.20 1.70
CA TYR A 220 -7.20 -2.49 1.09
C TYR A 220 -7.85 -1.55 2.08
N SER A 221 -8.21 -0.36 1.60
CA SER A 221 -8.72 0.74 2.42
C SER A 221 -10.22 0.87 2.33
N SER A 222 -10.85 1.23 3.46
CA SER A 222 -12.19 1.83 3.50
C SER A 222 -12.12 3.33 3.73
N ASP A 223 -13.20 4.03 3.40
CA ASP A 223 -13.36 5.47 3.53
C ASP A 223 -14.84 5.82 3.64
N MET A 224 -15.27 6.31 4.82
CA MET A 224 -16.68 6.61 5.05
C MET A 224 -16.88 7.82 5.95
N THR A 225 -17.81 8.69 5.56
CA THR A 225 -18.29 9.83 6.36
C THR A 225 -19.69 9.57 6.92
N ARG A 226 -19.93 9.88 8.20
CA ARG A 226 -21.23 9.76 8.91
C ARG A 226 -21.53 11.01 9.73
#